data_494cec484d63abc0dca271e623a3a1f8
#
_entry.id   494cec484d63abc0dca271e623a3a1f8
#
_cell.length_a   1.000
_cell.length_b   1.000
_cell.length_c   1.000
_cell.angle_alpha   90.00
_cell.angle_beta   90.00
_cell.angle_gamma   90.00
#
_symmetry.space_group_name_H-M   'P 1'
#
loop_
_entity.id
_entity.type
_entity.pdbx_description
1 polymer ?
#
loop_
_entity_poly.entity_id
_entity_poly.type
_entity_poly.pdbx_seq_one_letter_code
_entity_poly.pdbx_strand_id
1 'polypeptide(L)'
;EMSASLVGSEMCIRDRDGNVSFAVARGDVTLMSILNKTLRTIPASMLTGALPMYEASLEKVTVTDFVKDNFLVVSVMLITFFGMILAVILVSLRRSRIAEANAKEAARQARKLNQKLQESQRELRAALQQAESASSAKTTFLSNVSHDIRTPMNAIVGLASLMENDLQNPGKLQGYIDKLKTASWHLLNLINEILDMSKIESGKATLNIQPFRMAEQIAQVDSVIRQQAVLRDQQFTVQVHDLLHENVEGDATRLRQVLLNILSNAVKYTGHGGSISLNVEEILRSGHYARYKFTVTDNGIGMSEAFQKHIYESFSRAENSVTNKVQGTGLG
;
A
#
# COMPACT_ATOMS: atom_id res chain seq x y z
N GLU A 1 47.63 28.24 -11.32
CA GLU A 1 46.54 27.34 -10.92
C GLU A 1 45.23 28.10 -10.93
N MET A 2 44.38 27.79 -11.90
CA MET A 2 43.02 28.29 -11.98
C MET A 2 42.14 27.49 -11.03
N SER A 3 41.54 28.11 -10.04
CA SER A 3 40.53 27.47 -9.22
C SER A 3 39.14 27.85 -9.76
N ALA A 4 38.40 26.85 -10.28
CA ALA A 4 37.03 27.00 -10.68
C ALA A 4 36.13 26.60 -9.51
N SER A 5 35.36 27.53 -9.00
CA SER A 5 34.30 27.23 -8.02
C SER A 5 32.95 27.31 -8.71
N LEU A 6 32.23 26.20 -8.68
CA LEU A 6 30.86 26.08 -9.15
C LEU A 6 29.90 26.56 -8.05
N VAL A 7 29.30 27.72 -8.28
CA VAL A 7 28.11 28.12 -7.49
C VAL A 7 27.01 28.53 -8.46
N GLY A 8 26.01 27.68 -8.56
CA GLY A 8 24.87 27.91 -9.46
C GLY A 8 25.24 27.73 -10.94
N SER A 9 24.34 28.07 -11.81
CA SER A 9 24.45 27.90 -13.27
C SER A 9 25.42 28.89 -13.97
N GLU A 10 26.26 29.60 -13.25
CA GLU A 10 27.15 30.61 -13.80
C GLU A 10 28.62 30.25 -13.55
N MET A 11 29.42 30.29 -14.63
CA MET A 11 30.85 30.07 -14.57
C MET A 11 31.56 31.45 -14.55
N CYS A 12 32.07 31.85 -13.38
CA CYS A 12 32.92 33.01 -13.26
C CYS A 12 34.41 32.62 -13.42
N ILE A 13 35.06 33.11 -14.45
CA ILE A 13 36.53 33.02 -14.59
C ILE A 13 37.13 34.30 -14.05
N ARG A 14 37.90 34.17 -12.98
CA ARG A 14 38.64 35.30 -12.36
C ARG A 14 40.11 35.12 -12.64
N ASP A 15 40.72 36.11 -13.30
CA ASP A 15 42.17 36.15 -13.47
C ASP A 15 42.84 36.80 -12.24
N ARG A 16 44.11 36.43 -12.00
CA ARG A 16 44.92 36.87 -10.83
C ARG A 16 45.18 38.37 -10.76
N ASP A 17 45.02 39.09 -11.86
CA ASP A 17 45.42 40.48 -11.97
C ASP A 17 44.29 41.52 -11.86
N GLY A 18 43.08 41.09 -11.47
CA GLY A 18 41.97 42.00 -11.14
C GLY A 18 41.27 42.66 -12.32
N ASN A 19 41.50 42.22 -13.53
CA ASN A 19 40.83 42.74 -14.71
C ASN A 19 39.39 42.27 -14.82
N VAL A 20 38.53 43.15 -15.30
CA VAL A 20 37.07 42.93 -15.42
C VAL A 20 36.77 41.76 -16.36
N SER A 21 36.23 40.70 -15.82
CA SER A 21 35.77 39.54 -16.59
C SER A 21 34.29 39.68 -16.91
N PHE A 22 33.92 39.46 -18.15
CA PHE A 22 32.49 39.37 -18.53
C PHE A 22 31.98 37.98 -18.29
N ALA A 23 30.87 37.85 -17.52
CA ALA A 23 30.18 36.61 -17.36
C ALA A 23 29.22 36.42 -18.55
N VAL A 24 29.41 35.32 -19.28
CA VAL A 24 28.53 34.92 -20.38
C VAL A 24 27.83 33.63 -19.96
N ALA A 25 26.53 33.56 -20.19
CA ALA A 25 25.73 32.37 -19.88
C ALA A 25 26.30 31.11 -20.55
N ARG A 26 26.37 30.02 -19.79
CA ARG A 26 26.98 28.76 -20.21
C ARG A 26 26.21 28.17 -21.40
N GLY A 27 26.92 28.09 -22.55
CA GLY A 27 26.40 27.45 -23.77
C GLY A 27 26.31 28.36 -24.98
N ASP A 28 26.51 29.67 -24.86
CA ASP A 28 26.53 30.60 -25.99
C ASP A 28 27.94 30.71 -26.59
N VAL A 29 28.40 29.62 -27.16
CA VAL A 29 29.69 29.48 -27.84
C VAL A 29 29.84 30.49 -29.00
N THR A 30 28.71 30.89 -29.59
CA THR A 30 28.64 31.80 -30.71
C THR A 30 28.97 33.23 -30.31
N LEU A 31 28.42 33.70 -29.19
CA LEU A 31 28.73 35.08 -28.68
C LEU A 31 30.17 35.18 -28.21
N MET A 32 30.71 34.16 -27.52
CA MET A 32 32.13 34.11 -27.13
C MET A 32 33.07 34.08 -28.34
N SER A 33 32.70 33.35 -29.38
CA SER A 33 33.49 33.28 -30.63
C SER A 33 33.50 34.63 -31.37
N ILE A 34 32.38 35.33 -31.42
CA ILE A 34 32.26 36.66 -32.03
C ILE A 34 33.04 37.70 -31.23
N LEU A 35 32.89 37.72 -29.89
CA LEU A 35 33.65 38.66 -29.06
C LEU A 35 35.17 38.42 -29.12
N ASN A 36 35.63 37.19 -29.05
CA ASN A 36 37.05 36.84 -29.20
C ASN A 36 37.58 37.15 -30.60
N LYS A 37 36.76 36.93 -31.66
CA LYS A 37 37.16 37.22 -33.02
C LYS A 37 37.26 38.71 -33.30
N THR A 38 36.33 39.52 -32.78
CA THR A 38 36.37 41.00 -32.88
C THR A 38 37.54 41.61 -32.08
N LEU A 39 37.79 41.12 -30.86
CA LEU A 39 38.90 41.58 -30.04
C LEU A 39 40.27 41.19 -30.64
N ARG A 40 40.39 40.04 -31.32
CA ARG A 40 41.61 39.60 -32.01
C ARG A 40 41.85 40.27 -33.39
N THR A 41 40.80 40.84 -34.00
CA THR A 41 40.94 41.51 -35.30
C THR A 41 41.29 42.98 -35.21
N ILE A 42 41.27 43.57 -34.02
CA ILE A 42 41.81 44.92 -33.79
C ILE A 42 43.31 44.78 -33.48
N PRO A 43 44.23 45.09 -34.42
CA PRO A 43 45.67 44.97 -34.15
C PRO A 43 46.01 45.99 -33.05
N ALA A 44 46.75 45.54 -32.06
CA ALA A 44 47.27 46.44 -30.99
C ALA A 44 48.03 47.63 -31.55
N SER A 45 48.60 47.46 -32.73
CA SER A 45 49.24 48.53 -33.49
C SER A 45 48.30 49.64 -34.00
N MET A 46 46.98 49.34 -34.14
CA MET A 46 46.00 50.35 -34.52
C MET A 46 45.62 51.27 -33.35
N LEU A 47 45.61 50.77 -32.13
CA LEU A 47 45.35 51.56 -30.97
C LEU A 47 46.55 52.38 -30.52
N THR A 48 47.77 51.83 -30.70
CA THR A 48 49.00 52.52 -30.28
C THR A 48 49.60 53.36 -31.39
N GLY A 49 49.32 53.10 -32.65
CA GLY A 49 49.86 53.82 -33.80
C GLY A 49 49.04 55.04 -34.23
N ALA A 50 47.72 55.07 -33.93
CA ALA A 50 46.85 56.17 -34.37
C ALA A 50 47.06 57.48 -33.53
N LEU A 51 47.44 57.39 -32.24
CA LEU A 51 47.67 58.56 -31.36
C LEU A 51 48.91 59.33 -31.71
N PRO A 52 50.11 58.70 -31.91
CA PRO A 52 51.33 59.46 -32.27
C PRO A 52 51.33 60.04 -33.65
N MET A 53 50.64 59.41 -34.64
CA MET A 53 50.59 59.93 -36.01
C MET A 53 49.71 61.17 -36.16
N TYR A 54 48.77 61.37 -35.24
CA TYR A 54 47.95 62.59 -35.22
C TYR A 54 48.62 63.74 -34.51
N GLU A 55 49.50 63.47 -33.53
CA GLU A 55 50.29 64.47 -32.89
C GLU A 55 51.47 65.01 -33.74
N ALA A 56 51.89 64.25 -34.74
CA ALA A 56 53.05 64.59 -35.57
C ALA A 56 52.74 65.43 -36.84
N SER A 57 51.50 65.62 -37.23
CA SER A 57 51.03 66.45 -38.37
C SER A 57 50.38 67.74 -37.85
N LEU A 58 51.11 68.69 -37.50
CA LEU A 58 50.77 69.82 -36.74
C LEU A 58 50.36 71.10 -37.47
N GLU A 59 49.22 71.47 -37.40
CA GLU A 59 48.68 72.68 -36.71
C GLU A 59 47.83 72.17 -35.59
N LYS A 60 47.87 72.78 -34.39
CA LYS A 60 47.11 72.34 -33.22
C LYS A 60 45.62 72.41 -33.47
N VAL A 61 45.11 71.49 -34.31
CA VAL A 61 43.66 71.26 -34.41
C VAL A 61 43.27 70.60 -33.10
N THR A 62 42.69 71.39 -32.22
CA THR A 62 42.17 70.82 -30.97
C THR A 62 41.05 69.86 -31.30
N VAL A 63 40.86 68.85 -30.45
CA VAL A 63 39.79 67.88 -30.58
C VAL A 63 38.40 68.62 -30.69
N THR A 64 38.33 69.75 -30.06
CA THR A 64 37.13 70.65 -30.11
C THR A 64 36.93 71.27 -31.49
N ASP A 65 38.00 71.61 -32.23
CA ASP A 65 37.85 72.16 -33.58
C ASP A 65 37.49 71.08 -34.59
N PHE A 66 38.09 69.91 -34.49
CA PHE A 66 37.71 68.72 -35.31
C PHE A 66 36.22 68.33 -35.09
N VAL A 67 35.79 68.33 -33.83
CA VAL A 67 34.37 68.00 -33.51
C VAL A 67 33.41 69.06 -34.02
N LYS A 68 33.77 70.36 -34.02
CA LYS A 68 32.96 71.43 -34.56
C LYS A 68 32.84 71.35 -36.09
N ASP A 69 33.97 71.13 -36.78
CA ASP A 69 34.02 71.07 -38.24
C ASP A 69 33.35 69.82 -38.79
N ASN A 70 33.35 68.72 -38.02
CA ASN A 70 32.74 67.45 -38.39
C ASN A 70 31.55 67.09 -37.50
N PHE A 71 30.88 68.06 -36.91
CA PHE A 71 29.85 67.84 -35.91
C PHE A 71 28.77 66.85 -36.31
N LEU A 72 28.30 66.89 -37.56
CA LEU A 72 27.32 66.02 -38.16
C LEU A 72 27.81 64.55 -38.20
N VAL A 73 29.03 64.36 -38.68
CA VAL A 73 29.65 62.99 -38.80
C VAL A 73 29.85 62.37 -37.43
N VAL A 74 30.44 63.17 -36.50
CA VAL A 74 30.68 62.69 -35.10
C VAL A 74 29.35 62.35 -34.41
N SER A 75 28.31 63.17 -34.58
CA SER A 75 27.00 62.97 -34.01
C SER A 75 26.34 61.69 -34.56
N VAL A 76 26.42 61.48 -35.88
CA VAL A 76 25.89 60.22 -36.52
C VAL A 76 26.66 59.00 -36.04
N MET A 77 28.01 59.07 -35.92
CA MET A 77 28.82 57.97 -35.38
C MET A 77 28.44 57.64 -33.91
N LEU A 78 28.25 58.66 -33.08
CA LEU A 78 27.83 58.44 -31.70
C LEU A 78 26.45 57.84 -31.58
N ILE A 79 25.48 58.35 -32.37
CA ILE A 79 24.11 57.81 -32.38
C ILE A 79 24.11 56.35 -32.84
N THR A 80 24.85 56.02 -33.90
CA THR A 80 24.94 54.62 -34.38
C THR A 80 25.63 53.74 -33.38
N PHE A 81 26.72 54.23 -32.73
CA PHE A 81 27.43 53.47 -31.70
C PHE A 81 26.54 53.16 -30.51
N PHE A 82 25.87 54.22 -29.97
CA PHE A 82 24.94 54.03 -28.85
C PHE A 82 23.73 53.20 -29.22
N GLY A 83 23.20 53.34 -30.46
CA GLY A 83 22.14 52.51 -31.00
C GLY A 83 22.52 51.04 -31.07
N MET A 84 23.75 50.74 -31.48
CA MET A 84 24.29 49.39 -31.52
C MET A 84 24.43 48.78 -30.10
N ILE A 85 24.97 49.56 -29.15
CA ILE A 85 25.04 49.12 -27.75
C ILE A 85 23.66 48.82 -27.18
N LEU A 86 22.70 49.72 -27.40
CA LEU A 86 21.34 49.53 -26.94
C LEU A 86 20.68 48.28 -27.55
N ALA A 87 20.89 48.05 -28.85
CA ALA A 87 20.41 46.85 -29.53
C ALA A 87 21.00 45.57 -28.91
N VAL A 88 22.30 45.53 -28.64
CA VAL A 88 22.97 44.40 -27.99
C VAL A 88 22.39 44.14 -26.59
N ILE A 89 22.21 45.21 -25.79
CA ILE A 89 21.65 45.12 -24.45
C ILE A 89 20.22 44.57 -24.52
N LEU A 90 19.37 45.10 -25.43
CA LEU A 90 18.00 44.65 -25.58
C LEU A 90 17.91 43.17 -26.01
N VAL A 91 18.78 42.74 -26.93
CA VAL A 91 18.85 41.32 -27.35
C VAL A 91 19.31 40.44 -26.20
N SER A 92 20.32 40.86 -25.44
CA SER A 92 20.82 40.09 -24.30
C SER A 92 19.74 39.95 -23.19
N LEU A 93 19.05 41.04 -22.87
CA LEU A 93 17.94 41.03 -21.90
C LEU A 93 16.79 40.15 -22.35
N ARG A 94 16.43 40.16 -23.66
CA ARG A 94 15.40 39.25 -24.19
C ARG A 94 15.82 37.78 -24.06
N ARG A 95 17.07 37.44 -24.43
CA ARG A 95 17.60 36.08 -24.32
C ARG A 95 17.63 35.61 -22.86
N SER A 96 18.05 36.44 -21.94
CA SER A 96 18.05 36.13 -20.51
C SER A 96 16.65 35.85 -19.98
N ARG A 97 15.66 36.67 -20.35
CA ARG A 97 14.27 36.43 -19.95
C ARG A 97 13.69 35.13 -20.51
N ILE A 98 13.98 34.81 -21.77
CA ILE A 98 13.53 33.56 -22.42
C ILE A 98 14.21 32.35 -21.71
N ALA A 99 15.50 32.41 -21.45
CA ALA A 99 16.24 31.36 -20.74
C ALA A 99 15.67 31.13 -19.33
N GLU A 100 15.39 32.22 -18.59
CA GLU A 100 14.76 32.13 -17.27
C GLU A 100 13.36 31.52 -17.32
N ALA A 101 12.55 31.91 -18.29
CA ALA A 101 11.21 31.34 -18.49
C ALA A 101 11.26 29.83 -18.78
N ASN A 102 12.15 29.42 -19.69
CA ASN A 102 12.37 28.01 -20.03
C ASN A 102 12.88 27.19 -18.83
N ALA A 103 13.83 27.75 -18.07
CA ALA A 103 14.33 27.10 -16.85
C ALA A 103 13.22 26.92 -15.79
N LYS A 104 12.37 27.94 -15.60
CA LYS A 104 11.22 27.85 -14.68
C LYS A 104 10.23 26.79 -15.12
N GLU A 105 9.97 26.67 -16.42
CA GLU A 105 9.05 25.69 -16.98
C GLU A 105 9.61 24.26 -16.83
N ALA A 106 10.90 24.05 -17.17
CA ALA A 106 11.58 22.78 -16.95
C ALA A 106 11.59 22.36 -15.48
N ALA A 107 11.84 23.31 -14.56
CA ALA A 107 11.77 23.03 -13.12
C ALA A 107 10.35 22.65 -12.66
N ARG A 108 9.31 23.30 -13.22
CA ARG A 108 7.92 22.92 -12.93
C ARG A 108 7.57 21.51 -13.44
N GLN A 109 8.00 21.17 -14.65
CA GLN A 109 7.79 19.85 -15.20
C GLN A 109 8.54 18.77 -14.40
N ALA A 110 9.78 19.01 -14.02
CA ALA A 110 10.55 18.12 -13.18
C ALA A 110 9.91 17.89 -11.80
N ARG A 111 9.37 18.96 -11.17
CA ARG A 111 8.63 18.82 -9.91
C ARG A 111 7.37 17.99 -10.05
N LYS A 112 6.58 18.24 -11.12
CA LYS A 112 5.37 17.43 -11.39
C LYS A 112 5.70 15.96 -11.63
N LEU A 113 6.76 15.67 -12.36
CA LEU A 113 7.22 14.31 -12.63
C LEU A 113 7.68 13.61 -11.35
N ASN A 114 8.47 14.31 -10.51
CA ASN A 114 8.90 13.80 -9.21
C ASN A 114 7.73 13.51 -8.27
N GLN A 115 6.70 14.37 -8.25
CA GLN A 115 5.51 14.13 -7.46
C GLN A 115 4.78 12.86 -7.92
N LYS A 116 4.55 12.71 -9.24
CA LYS A 116 3.95 11.49 -9.80
C LYS A 116 4.76 10.24 -9.52
N LEU A 117 6.09 10.34 -9.59
CA LEU A 117 6.98 9.22 -9.30
C LEU A 117 6.88 8.82 -7.80
N GLN A 118 6.86 9.80 -6.90
CA GLN A 118 6.70 9.54 -5.47
C GLN A 118 5.33 8.93 -5.13
N GLU A 119 4.25 9.39 -5.78
CA GLU A 119 2.91 8.80 -5.65
C GLU A 119 2.91 7.34 -6.12
N SER A 120 3.38 7.08 -7.32
CA SER A 120 3.48 5.72 -7.86
C SER A 120 4.36 4.79 -7.00
N GLN A 121 5.46 5.30 -6.46
CA GLN A 121 6.29 4.53 -5.53
C GLN A 121 5.58 4.21 -4.22
N ARG A 122 4.76 5.13 -3.69
CA ARG A 122 3.95 4.88 -2.48
C ARG A 122 2.89 3.81 -2.74
N GLU A 123 2.18 3.92 -3.86
CA GLU A 123 1.18 2.92 -4.27
C GLU A 123 1.80 1.53 -4.45
N LEU A 124 2.94 1.46 -5.14
CA LEU A 124 3.66 0.20 -5.34
C LEU A 124 4.15 -0.42 -4.02
N ARG A 125 4.67 0.40 -3.10
CA ARG A 125 5.08 -0.09 -1.77
C ARG A 125 3.91 -0.61 -0.96
N ALA A 126 2.77 0.10 -0.98
CA ALA A 126 1.56 -0.35 -0.30
C ALA A 126 1.04 -1.67 -0.88
N ALA A 127 0.99 -1.80 -2.22
CA ALA A 127 0.60 -3.03 -2.88
C ALA A 127 1.57 -4.20 -2.60
N LEU A 128 2.87 -3.94 -2.58
CA LEU A 128 3.89 -4.94 -2.24
C LEU A 128 3.72 -5.42 -0.79
N GLN A 129 3.58 -4.49 0.15
CA GLN A 129 3.38 -4.83 1.56
C GLN A 129 2.09 -5.64 1.78
N GLN A 130 1.01 -5.30 1.07
CA GLN A 130 -0.23 -6.07 1.10
C GLN A 130 -0.05 -7.48 0.53
N ALA A 131 0.65 -7.61 -0.59
CA ALA A 131 0.95 -8.90 -1.21
C ALA A 131 1.86 -9.79 -0.31
N GLU A 132 2.88 -9.20 0.31
CA GLU A 132 3.76 -9.90 1.26
C GLU A 132 2.98 -10.38 2.49
N SER A 133 2.13 -9.53 3.07
CA SER A 133 1.27 -9.90 4.20
C SER A 133 0.33 -11.04 3.84
N ALA A 134 -0.33 -10.98 2.68
CA ALA A 134 -1.19 -12.05 2.18
C ALA A 134 -0.41 -13.35 1.93
N SER A 135 0.79 -13.27 1.36
CA SER A 135 1.65 -14.44 1.13
C SER A 135 2.12 -15.08 2.43
N SER A 136 2.50 -14.27 3.43
CA SER A 136 2.90 -14.74 4.76
C SER A 136 1.74 -15.42 5.47
N ALA A 137 0.55 -14.80 5.46
CA ALA A 137 -0.66 -15.39 6.03
C ALA A 137 -0.99 -16.75 5.37
N LYS A 138 -0.89 -16.83 4.04
CA LYS A 138 -1.10 -18.08 3.29
C LYS A 138 -0.10 -19.17 3.67
N THR A 139 1.16 -18.82 3.85
CA THR A 139 2.22 -19.78 4.25
C THR A 139 1.96 -20.31 5.68
N THR A 140 1.64 -19.41 6.61
CA THR A 140 1.27 -19.77 7.98
C THR A 140 0.04 -20.66 8.00
N PHE A 141 -0.98 -20.34 7.19
CA PHE A 141 -2.18 -21.18 7.03
C PHE A 141 -1.83 -22.59 6.57
N LEU A 142 -1.06 -22.75 5.49
CA LEU A 142 -0.67 -24.07 4.98
C LEU A 142 0.09 -24.89 6.02
N SER A 143 0.94 -24.24 6.81
CA SER A 143 1.66 -24.88 7.92
C SER A 143 0.70 -25.37 9.00
N ASN A 144 -0.25 -24.52 9.42
CA ASN A 144 -1.22 -24.87 10.45
C ASN A 144 -2.17 -25.98 9.96
N VAL A 145 -2.68 -25.88 8.74
CA VAL A 145 -3.50 -26.92 8.10
C VAL A 145 -2.76 -28.26 8.06
N SER A 146 -1.48 -28.25 7.66
CA SER A 146 -0.66 -29.46 7.61
C SER A 146 -0.52 -30.09 9.00
N HIS A 147 -0.32 -29.28 10.04
CA HIS A 147 -0.26 -29.75 11.42
C HIS A 147 -1.61 -30.34 11.87
N ASP A 148 -2.70 -29.61 11.61
CA ASP A 148 -4.05 -29.99 12.06
C ASP A 148 -4.61 -31.21 11.33
N ILE A 149 -4.18 -31.46 10.09
CA ILE A 149 -4.43 -32.71 9.36
C ILE A 149 -3.59 -33.85 9.90
N ARG A 150 -2.30 -33.61 10.21
CA ARG A 150 -1.38 -34.66 10.67
C ARG A 150 -1.81 -35.25 12.02
N THR A 151 -2.34 -34.44 12.93
CA THR A 151 -2.73 -34.85 14.27
C THR A 151 -3.82 -35.93 14.26
N PRO A 152 -5.00 -35.75 13.65
CA PRO A 152 -6.02 -36.80 13.56
C PRO A 152 -5.55 -37.99 12.69
N MET A 153 -4.75 -37.73 11.66
CA MET A 153 -4.22 -38.79 10.81
C MET A 153 -3.28 -39.73 11.60
N ASN A 154 -2.37 -39.17 12.40
CA ASN A 154 -1.53 -39.97 13.27
C ASN A 154 -2.32 -40.72 14.34
N ALA A 155 -3.41 -40.12 14.86
CA ALA A 155 -4.32 -40.79 15.79
C ALA A 155 -5.02 -41.98 15.13
N ILE A 156 -5.54 -41.81 13.88
CA ILE A 156 -6.15 -42.88 13.11
C ILE A 156 -5.17 -44.04 12.90
N VAL A 157 -3.95 -43.77 12.42
CA VAL A 157 -2.91 -44.79 12.16
C VAL A 157 -2.51 -45.48 13.46
N GLY A 158 -2.27 -44.69 14.55
CA GLY A 158 -1.90 -45.25 15.84
C GLY A 158 -2.97 -46.13 16.47
N LEU A 159 -4.27 -45.70 16.36
CA LEU A 159 -5.38 -46.51 16.84
C LEU A 159 -5.57 -47.79 16.03
N ALA A 160 -5.38 -47.72 14.71
CA ALA A 160 -5.41 -48.94 13.87
C ALA A 160 -4.32 -49.95 14.30
N SER A 161 -3.09 -49.50 14.55
CA SER A 161 -2.01 -50.36 15.03
C SER A 161 -2.28 -50.93 16.44
N LEU A 162 -2.92 -50.14 17.33
CA LEU A 162 -3.31 -50.65 18.64
C LEU A 162 -4.42 -51.71 18.53
N MET A 163 -5.39 -51.54 17.59
CA MET A 163 -6.40 -52.53 17.33
C MET A 163 -5.84 -53.87 16.83
N GLU A 164 -4.82 -53.81 15.97
CA GLU A 164 -4.10 -55.01 15.51
C GLU A 164 -3.44 -55.77 16.67
N ASN A 165 -2.90 -55.07 17.66
CA ASN A 165 -2.25 -55.69 18.82
C ASN A 165 -3.23 -56.23 19.88
N ASP A 166 -4.43 -55.62 19.98
CA ASP A 166 -5.42 -55.93 21.03
C ASP A 166 -6.64 -56.69 20.49
N LEU A 167 -6.52 -57.42 19.35
CA LEU A 167 -7.65 -58.13 18.68
C LEU A 167 -8.45 -59.08 19.57
N GLN A 168 -7.81 -59.61 20.62
CA GLN A 168 -8.46 -60.52 21.56
C GLN A 168 -9.15 -59.83 22.74
N ASN A 169 -9.19 -58.50 22.79
CA ASN A 169 -9.80 -57.70 23.87
C ASN A 169 -10.97 -56.83 23.35
N PRO A 170 -12.22 -57.37 23.30
CA PRO A 170 -13.37 -56.66 22.71
C PRO A 170 -13.68 -55.33 23.38
N GLY A 171 -13.43 -55.20 24.70
CA GLY A 171 -13.68 -53.98 25.46
C GLY A 171 -12.77 -52.83 25.07
N LYS A 172 -11.48 -53.13 24.81
CA LYS A 172 -10.53 -52.12 24.32
C LYS A 172 -10.81 -51.77 22.84
N LEU A 173 -11.15 -52.77 22.03
CA LEU A 173 -11.45 -52.56 20.62
C LEU A 173 -12.58 -51.54 20.40
N GLN A 174 -13.65 -51.65 21.20
CA GLN A 174 -14.76 -50.71 21.09
C GLN A 174 -14.31 -49.27 21.39
N GLY A 175 -13.46 -49.07 22.44
CA GLY A 175 -12.90 -47.78 22.77
C GLY A 175 -11.96 -47.23 21.68
N TYR A 176 -11.21 -48.09 21.00
CA TYR A 176 -10.37 -47.67 19.86
C TYR A 176 -11.20 -47.30 18.65
N ILE A 177 -12.27 -48.06 18.34
CA ILE A 177 -13.23 -47.76 17.26
C ILE A 177 -13.87 -46.40 17.46
N ASP A 178 -14.35 -46.11 18.66
CA ASP A 178 -15.02 -44.83 18.97
C ASP A 178 -14.03 -43.63 18.84
N LYS A 179 -12.80 -43.78 19.30
CA LYS A 179 -11.75 -42.78 19.10
C LYS A 179 -11.38 -42.62 17.63
N LEU A 180 -11.29 -43.70 16.88
CA LEU A 180 -11.00 -43.69 15.44
C LEU A 180 -12.10 -42.98 14.66
N LYS A 181 -13.36 -43.25 14.96
CA LYS A 181 -14.52 -42.54 14.38
C LYS A 181 -14.41 -41.05 14.67
N THR A 182 -14.14 -40.66 15.90
CA THR A 182 -14.00 -39.26 16.31
C THR A 182 -12.88 -38.57 15.54
N ALA A 183 -11.69 -39.17 15.42
CA ALA A 183 -10.55 -38.64 14.67
C ALA A 183 -10.85 -38.52 13.17
N SER A 184 -11.55 -39.50 12.59
CA SER A 184 -11.95 -39.49 11.18
C SER A 184 -12.98 -38.39 10.88
N TRP A 185 -13.97 -38.21 11.76
CA TRP A 185 -14.94 -37.10 11.64
C TRP A 185 -14.27 -35.75 11.77
N HIS A 186 -13.32 -35.62 12.67
CA HIS A 186 -12.55 -34.37 12.81
C HIS A 186 -11.76 -34.06 11.54
N LEU A 187 -11.06 -35.05 10.95
CA LEU A 187 -10.35 -34.89 9.70
C LEU A 187 -11.26 -34.52 8.53
N LEU A 188 -12.42 -35.15 8.42
CA LEU A 188 -13.39 -34.86 7.38
C LEU A 188 -13.93 -33.42 7.47
N ASN A 189 -14.21 -32.96 8.68
CA ASN A 189 -14.65 -31.58 8.91
C ASN A 189 -13.56 -30.58 8.51
N LEU A 190 -12.31 -30.82 8.87
CA LEU A 190 -11.17 -29.98 8.45
C LEU A 190 -11.05 -29.88 6.93
N ILE A 191 -11.16 -31.00 6.23
CA ILE A 191 -11.11 -31.02 4.77
C ILE A 191 -12.27 -30.20 4.19
N ASN A 192 -13.48 -30.36 4.72
CA ASN A 192 -14.65 -29.59 4.25
C ASN A 192 -14.50 -28.09 4.52
N GLU A 193 -13.95 -27.67 5.67
CA GLU A 193 -13.66 -26.27 5.96
C GLU A 193 -12.66 -25.67 4.96
N ILE A 194 -11.60 -26.39 4.60
CA ILE A 194 -10.61 -25.97 3.61
C ILE A 194 -11.24 -25.84 2.21
N LEU A 195 -12.06 -26.80 1.81
CA LEU A 195 -12.77 -26.78 0.53
C LEU A 195 -13.78 -25.63 0.46
N ASP A 196 -14.51 -25.37 1.55
CA ASP A 196 -15.45 -24.25 1.63
C ASP A 196 -14.69 -22.91 1.52
N MET A 197 -13.56 -22.75 2.24
CA MET A 197 -12.71 -21.57 2.13
C MET A 197 -12.22 -21.34 0.69
N SER A 198 -11.73 -22.39 0.04
CA SER A 198 -11.27 -22.32 -1.35
C SER A 198 -12.40 -21.90 -2.32
N LYS A 199 -13.63 -22.38 -2.10
CA LYS A 199 -14.80 -21.97 -2.89
C LYS A 199 -15.16 -20.49 -2.66
N ILE A 200 -15.09 -20.03 -1.42
CA ILE A 200 -15.37 -18.63 -1.07
C ILE A 200 -14.31 -17.69 -1.68
N GLU A 201 -13.01 -17.99 -1.52
CA GLU A 201 -11.92 -17.20 -2.09
C GLU A 201 -11.96 -17.11 -3.62
N SER A 202 -12.36 -18.23 -4.27
CA SER A 202 -12.48 -18.25 -5.73
C SER A 202 -13.79 -17.64 -6.27
N GLY A 203 -14.67 -17.13 -5.39
CA GLY A 203 -15.98 -16.61 -5.77
C GLY A 203 -16.96 -17.67 -6.30
N LYS A 204 -16.67 -18.96 -6.11
CA LYS A 204 -17.47 -20.09 -6.60
C LYS A 204 -18.44 -20.65 -5.56
N ALA A 205 -18.54 -20.01 -4.40
CA ALA A 205 -19.50 -20.41 -3.39
C ALA A 205 -20.93 -20.13 -3.89
N THR A 206 -21.75 -21.17 -3.96
CA THR A 206 -23.16 -21.09 -4.32
C THR A 206 -24.01 -21.49 -3.12
N LEU A 207 -25.13 -20.80 -2.94
CA LEU A 207 -26.12 -21.15 -1.92
C LEU A 207 -27.15 -22.15 -2.52
N ASN A 208 -27.45 -23.17 -1.74
CA ASN A 208 -28.54 -24.12 -2.07
C ASN A 208 -29.84 -23.64 -1.43
N ILE A 209 -30.56 -22.79 -2.15
CA ILE A 209 -31.80 -22.18 -1.66
C ILE A 209 -32.94 -23.22 -1.72
N GLN A 210 -33.45 -23.57 -0.54
CA GLN A 210 -34.58 -24.52 -0.37
C GLN A 210 -35.50 -24.04 0.75
N PRO A 211 -36.79 -24.40 0.71
CA PRO A 211 -37.72 -24.15 1.82
C PRO A 211 -37.29 -24.95 3.05
N PHE A 212 -37.30 -24.31 4.20
CA PHE A 212 -37.03 -24.95 5.49
C PHE A 212 -37.77 -24.23 6.63
N ARG A 213 -37.89 -24.94 7.77
CA ARG A 213 -38.48 -24.38 8.99
C ARG A 213 -37.37 -23.84 9.91
N MET A 214 -37.45 -22.57 10.26
CA MET A 214 -36.46 -21.92 11.15
C MET A 214 -36.40 -22.60 12.52
N ALA A 215 -37.56 -22.92 13.09
CA ALA A 215 -37.62 -23.59 14.39
C ALA A 215 -36.91 -24.95 14.40
N GLU A 216 -36.97 -25.72 13.31
CA GLU A 216 -36.26 -27.00 13.19
C GLU A 216 -34.74 -26.80 13.16
N GLN A 217 -34.26 -25.79 12.46
CA GLN A 217 -32.83 -25.49 12.43
C GLN A 217 -32.30 -25.06 13.81
N ILE A 218 -33.07 -24.23 14.51
CA ILE A 218 -32.73 -23.81 15.90
C ILE A 218 -32.72 -25.03 16.82
N ALA A 219 -33.70 -25.92 16.75
CA ALA A 219 -33.79 -27.13 17.56
C ALA A 219 -32.61 -28.10 17.32
N GLN A 220 -32.18 -28.25 16.06
CA GLN A 220 -30.99 -29.04 15.72
C GLN A 220 -29.70 -28.45 16.31
N VAL A 221 -29.54 -27.14 16.20
CA VAL A 221 -28.39 -26.41 16.80
C VAL A 221 -28.42 -26.52 18.33
N ASP A 222 -29.56 -26.30 18.97
CA ASP A 222 -29.75 -26.46 20.42
C ASP A 222 -29.31 -27.84 20.89
N SER A 223 -29.79 -28.89 20.24
CA SER A 223 -29.46 -30.28 20.61
C SER A 223 -27.94 -30.54 20.60
N VAL A 224 -27.22 -30.09 19.57
CA VAL A 224 -25.76 -30.29 19.45
C VAL A 224 -25.00 -29.50 20.51
N ILE A 225 -25.34 -28.23 20.67
CA ILE A 225 -24.60 -27.32 21.58
C ILE A 225 -24.90 -27.66 23.04
N ARG A 226 -26.13 -28.00 23.37
CA ARG A 226 -26.52 -28.39 24.73
C ARG A 226 -25.74 -29.62 25.19
N GLN A 227 -25.56 -30.62 24.34
CA GLN A 227 -24.73 -31.78 24.65
C GLN A 227 -23.28 -31.39 24.93
N GLN A 228 -22.70 -30.47 24.15
CA GLN A 228 -21.33 -29.99 24.35
C GLN A 228 -21.19 -29.17 25.65
N ALA A 229 -22.17 -28.32 25.95
CA ALA A 229 -22.22 -27.50 27.13
C ALA A 229 -22.30 -28.34 28.41
N VAL A 230 -23.16 -29.37 28.43
CA VAL A 230 -23.29 -30.30 29.55
C VAL A 230 -21.98 -31.03 29.84
N LEU A 231 -21.24 -31.47 28.83
CA LEU A 231 -19.93 -32.14 28.98
C LEU A 231 -18.88 -31.19 29.62
N ARG A 232 -19.11 -29.87 29.60
CA ARG A 232 -18.24 -28.85 30.17
C ARG A 232 -18.81 -28.16 31.39
N ASP A 233 -19.92 -28.68 31.95
CA ASP A 233 -20.62 -28.13 33.06
C ASP A 233 -21.02 -26.64 32.88
N GLN A 234 -21.43 -26.30 31.63
CA GLN A 234 -21.85 -24.96 31.25
C GLN A 234 -23.35 -24.87 31.10
N GLN A 235 -23.90 -23.67 31.40
CA GLN A 235 -25.32 -23.38 31.19
C GLN A 235 -25.57 -22.86 29.79
N PHE A 236 -26.39 -23.56 29.00
CA PHE A 236 -26.79 -23.10 27.69
C PHE A 236 -28.28 -22.81 27.64
N THR A 237 -28.65 -21.62 27.19
CA THR A 237 -30.03 -21.16 27.06
C THR A 237 -30.34 -20.71 25.65
N VAL A 238 -31.50 -21.08 25.12
CA VAL A 238 -32.00 -20.60 23.83
C VAL A 238 -33.30 -19.84 24.06
N GLN A 239 -33.36 -18.62 23.55
CA GLN A 239 -34.54 -17.75 23.60
C GLN A 239 -34.96 -17.41 22.16
N VAL A 240 -36.19 -17.62 21.84
CA VAL A 240 -36.74 -17.34 20.52
C VAL A 240 -37.92 -16.37 20.71
N HIS A 241 -37.83 -15.21 20.08
CA HIS A 241 -38.81 -14.16 20.18
C HIS A 241 -39.50 -13.90 18.84
N ASP A 242 -40.81 -13.88 18.88
CA ASP A 242 -41.69 -13.36 17.81
C ASP A 242 -41.36 -13.82 16.38
N LEU A 243 -41.12 -15.12 16.16
CA LEU A 243 -40.95 -15.66 14.82
C LEU A 243 -42.36 -15.76 14.17
N LEU A 244 -42.71 -14.80 13.30
CA LEU A 244 -43.93 -14.86 12.51
C LEU A 244 -43.75 -15.68 11.24
N HIS A 245 -42.56 -15.69 10.66
CA HIS A 245 -42.25 -16.44 9.44
C HIS A 245 -41.33 -17.62 9.78
N GLU A 246 -41.97 -18.73 10.19
CA GLU A 246 -41.22 -19.95 10.49
C GLU A 246 -40.75 -20.70 9.23
N ASN A 247 -41.54 -20.63 8.15
CA ASN A 247 -41.21 -21.25 6.88
C ASN A 247 -40.53 -20.23 5.98
N VAL A 248 -39.30 -20.49 5.62
CA VAL A 248 -38.45 -19.57 4.83
C VAL A 248 -37.70 -20.33 3.76
N GLU A 249 -37.29 -19.61 2.71
CA GLU A 249 -36.37 -20.13 1.68
C GLU A 249 -34.97 -19.64 1.92
N GLY A 250 -34.01 -20.57 1.89
CA GLY A 250 -32.60 -20.26 2.13
C GLY A 250 -31.76 -21.53 2.16
N ASP A 251 -30.48 -21.38 2.48
CA ASP A 251 -29.58 -22.51 2.70
C ASP A 251 -29.51 -22.87 4.18
N ALA A 252 -30.36 -23.79 4.59
CA ALA A 252 -30.48 -24.29 5.95
C ALA A 252 -29.16 -24.89 6.47
N THR A 253 -28.40 -25.55 5.58
CA THR A 253 -27.13 -26.19 5.93
C THR A 253 -26.05 -25.13 6.25
N ARG A 254 -25.95 -24.09 5.44
CA ARG A 254 -25.02 -22.97 5.68
C ARG A 254 -25.40 -22.16 6.90
N LEU A 255 -26.70 -21.88 7.10
CA LEU A 255 -27.18 -21.21 8.32
C LEU A 255 -26.76 -21.99 9.57
N ARG A 256 -27.04 -23.29 9.59
CA ARG A 256 -26.67 -24.17 10.71
C ARG A 256 -25.15 -24.22 10.92
N GLN A 257 -24.37 -24.30 9.85
CA GLN A 257 -22.90 -24.28 9.90
C GLN A 257 -22.39 -23.00 10.57
N VAL A 258 -22.91 -21.83 10.21
CA VAL A 258 -22.53 -20.54 10.82
C VAL A 258 -22.88 -20.52 12.31
N LEU A 259 -24.11 -20.94 12.67
CA LEU A 259 -24.55 -20.97 14.08
C LEU A 259 -23.70 -21.93 14.92
N LEU A 260 -23.42 -23.12 14.41
CA LEU A 260 -22.58 -24.12 15.09
C LEU A 260 -21.15 -23.60 15.26
N ASN A 261 -20.58 -22.93 14.28
CA ASN A 261 -19.24 -22.36 14.37
C ASN A 261 -19.14 -21.30 15.50
N ILE A 262 -20.10 -20.38 15.55
CA ILE A 262 -20.12 -19.33 16.57
C ILE A 262 -20.36 -19.93 17.97
N LEU A 263 -21.35 -20.80 18.09
CA LEU A 263 -21.74 -21.40 19.38
C LEU A 263 -20.68 -22.39 19.89
N SER A 264 -20.05 -23.17 19.02
CA SER A 264 -18.95 -24.05 19.44
C SER A 264 -17.73 -23.26 19.92
N ASN A 265 -17.47 -22.09 19.32
CA ASN A 265 -16.47 -21.16 19.83
C ASN A 265 -16.86 -20.62 21.21
N ALA A 266 -18.10 -20.22 21.41
CA ALA A 266 -18.61 -19.81 22.73
C ALA A 266 -18.41 -20.92 23.78
N VAL A 267 -18.80 -22.18 23.50
CA VAL A 267 -18.57 -23.33 24.38
C VAL A 267 -17.09 -23.56 24.66
N LYS A 268 -16.26 -23.40 23.64
CA LYS A 268 -14.82 -23.64 23.71
C LYS A 268 -14.08 -22.62 24.59
N TYR A 269 -14.47 -21.35 24.51
CA TYR A 269 -13.80 -20.24 25.18
C TYR A 269 -14.47 -19.81 26.48
N THR A 270 -15.59 -20.42 26.83
CA THR A 270 -16.23 -20.28 28.15
C THR A 270 -15.69 -21.34 29.11
N GLY A 271 -15.37 -20.93 30.33
CA GLY A 271 -14.89 -21.84 31.38
C GLY A 271 -15.98 -22.75 31.94
N HIS A 272 -15.58 -23.73 32.78
CA HIS A 272 -16.51 -24.56 33.55
C HIS A 272 -17.46 -23.71 34.38
N GLY A 273 -18.73 -24.08 34.48
CA GLY A 273 -19.74 -23.32 35.18
C GLY A 273 -20.18 -22.01 34.51
N GLY A 274 -19.63 -21.70 33.33
CA GLY A 274 -19.98 -20.51 32.58
C GLY A 274 -21.35 -20.60 31.90
N SER A 275 -21.79 -19.47 31.32
CA SER A 275 -23.10 -19.36 30.67
C SER A 275 -22.97 -18.90 29.22
N ILE A 276 -23.79 -19.48 28.38
CA ILE A 276 -23.88 -19.18 26.94
C ILE A 276 -25.38 -19.04 26.62
N SER A 277 -25.72 -18.03 25.83
CA SER A 277 -27.10 -17.85 25.38
C SER A 277 -27.15 -17.60 23.87
N LEU A 278 -28.16 -18.15 23.24
CA LEU A 278 -28.57 -17.86 21.88
C LEU A 278 -29.92 -17.17 21.92
N ASN A 279 -30.00 -15.94 21.46
CA ASN A 279 -31.24 -15.21 21.28
C ASN A 279 -31.52 -15.06 19.78
N VAL A 280 -32.74 -15.42 19.35
CA VAL A 280 -33.22 -15.37 17.97
C VAL A 280 -34.43 -14.46 17.92
N GLU A 281 -34.38 -13.41 17.12
CA GLU A 281 -35.47 -12.45 16.93
C GLU A 281 -35.67 -12.13 15.44
N GLU A 282 -36.94 -11.99 15.03
CA GLU A 282 -37.26 -11.49 13.71
C GLU A 282 -37.42 -9.99 13.73
N ILE A 283 -36.44 -9.25 13.11
CA ILE A 283 -36.33 -7.79 13.18
C ILE A 283 -36.95 -7.04 12.01
N LEU A 284 -37.21 -7.69 10.89
CA LEU A 284 -37.86 -7.09 9.72
C LEU A 284 -38.88 -8.07 9.15
N ARG A 285 -40.08 -7.56 8.96
CA ARG A 285 -41.25 -8.29 8.46
C ARG A 285 -41.70 -7.62 7.17
N SER A 286 -41.39 -8.24 6.05
CA SER A 286 -41.86 -7.81 4.73
C SER A 286 -42.53 -8.97 4.05
N GLY A 287 -43.53 -8.72 3.20
CA GLY A 287 -44.26 -9.79 2.50
C GLY A 287 -43.40 -10.71 1.65
N HIS A 288 -42.14 -10.32 1.37
CA HIS A 288 -41.22 -11.11 0.54
C HIS A 288 -39.92 -11.51 1.25
N TYR A 289 -39.56 -10.84 2.35
CA TYR A 289 -38.30 -11.08 3.06
C TYR A 289 -38.52 -11.01 4.58
N ALA A 290 -37.97 -11.99 5.29
CA ALA A 290 -37.77 -11.93 6.73
C ALA A 290 -36.31 -11.72 7.08
N ARG A 291 -36.03 -10.90 8.08
CA ARG A 291 -34.67 -10.69 8.60
C ARG A 291 -34.62 -11.17 10.03
N TYR A 292 -33.74 -12.13 10.28
CA TYR A 292 -33.50 -12.68 11.60
C TYR A 292 -32.21 -12.15 12.17
N LYS A 293 -32.21 -11.89 13.47
CA LYS A 293 -31.04 -11.55 14.24
C LYS A 293 -30.76 -12.69 15.21
N PHE A 294 -29.57 -13.26 15.10
CA PHE A 294 -29.03 -14.26 16.01
C PHE A 294 -28.00 -13.58 16.90
N THR A 295 -28.25 -13.58 18.21
CA THR A 295 -27.32 -13.00 19.19
C THR A 295 -26.80 -14.12 20.06
N VAL A 296 -25.50 -14.37 19.99
CA VAL A 296 -24.79 -15.30 20.87
C VAL A 296 -24.06 -14.47 21.93
N THR A 297 -24.30 -14.80 23.20
CA THR A 297 -23.62 -14.15 24.32
C THR A 297 -22.99 -15.24 25.19
N ASP A 298 -21.72 -15.05 25.53
CA ASP A 298 -20.97 -15.88 26.45
C ASP A 298 -20.28 -15.03 27.53
N ASN A 299 -19.95 -15.63 28.66
CA ASN A 299 -19.15 -15.03 29.72
C ASN A 299 -17.73 -15.59 29.79
N GLY A 300 -17.19 -15.97 28.65
CA GLY A 300 -15.86 -16.55 28.50
C GLY A 300 -14.72 -15.52 28.60
N ILE A 301 -13.54 -15.90 28.11
CA ILE A 301 -12.31 -15.08 28.21
C ILE A 301 -12.34 -13.79 27.40
N GLY A 302 -13.30 -13.63 26.50
CA GLY A 302 -13.41 -12.47 25.61
C GLY A 302 -12.27 -12.37 24.58
N MET A 303 -12.25 -11.25 23.87
CA MET A 303 -11.27 -10.94 22.81
C MET A 303 -10.67 -9.56 23.04
N SER A 304 -9.36 -9.40 22.85
CA SER A 304 -8.71 -8.09 22.90
C SER A 304 -9.20 -7.16 21.77
N GLU A 305 -9.23 -5.85 22.01
CA GLU A 305 -9.63 -4.86 20.99
C GLU A 305 -8.77 -4.95 19.73
N ALA A 306 -7.48 -5.27 19.86
CA ALA A 306 -6.59 -5.46 18.74
C ALA A 306 -7.03 -6.64 17.88
N PHE A 307 -7.40 -7.78 18.49
CA PHE A 307 -7.85 -8.95 17.78
C PHE A 307 -9.24 -8.78 17.15
N GLN A 308 -10.15 -8.06 17.80
CA GLN A 308 -11.48 -7.77 17.26
C GLN A 308 -11.46 -7.08 15.89
N LYS A 309 -10.44 -6.26 15.61
CA LYS A 309 -10.28 -5.59 14.31
C LYS A 309 -9.92 -6.56 13.18
N HIS A 310 -9.35 -7.70 13.53
CA HIS A 310 -8.83 -8.69 12.58
C HIS A 310 -9.60 -10.02 12.62
N ILE A 311 -10.71 -10.09 13.40
CA ILE A 311 -11.46 -11.35 13.60
C ILE A 311 -12.04 -11.93 12.31
N TYR A 312 -12.32 -11.09 11.32
CA TYR A 312 -12.84 -11.49 10.00
C TYR A 312 -11.74 -11.65 8.94
N GLU A 313 -10.49 -11.40 9.30
CA GLU A 313 -9.39 -11.68 8.38
C GLU A 313 -9.15 -13.18 8.32
N SER A 314 -9.03 -13.70 7.12
CA SER A 314 -8.75 -15.13 6.90
C SER A 314 -7.49 -15.53 7.67
N PHE A 315 -7.56 -16.66 8.39
CA PHE A 315 -6.44 -17.25 9.13
C PHE A 315 -6.02 -16.51 10.41
N SER A 316 -6.81 -15.57 10.91
CA SER A 316 -6.52 -14.86 12.14
C SER A 316 -6.77 -15.76 13.37
N ARG A 317 -5.83 -15.80 14.30
CA ARG A 317 -5.96 -16.46 15.61
C ARG A 317 -5.46 -15.53 16.71
N ALA A 318 -6.17 -15.48 17.82
CA ALA A 318 -5.67 -14.75 18.98
C ALA A 318 -4.48 -15.50 19.58
N GLU A 319 -3.31 -14.89 19.58
CA GLU A 319 -2.11 -15.42 20.24
C GLU A 319 -2.15 -15.10 21.75
N ASN A 320 -2.69 -16.02 22.54
CA ASN A 320 -2.63 -15.98 23.98
C ASN A 320 -2.19 -17.34 24.53
N SER A 321 -1.53 -17.36 25.71
CA SER A 321 -1.12 -18.60 26.38
C SER A 321 -2.30 -19.54 26.70
N VAL A 322 -3.51 -19.03 26.77
CA VAL A 322 -4.77 -19.77 26.96
C VAL A 322 -5.30 -20.31 25.64
N THR A 323 -5.24 -19.50 24.54
CA THR A 323 -5.72 -19.91 23.21
C THR A 323 -4.79 -20.91 22.54
N ASN A 324 -3.47 -20.91 22.86
CA ASN A 324 -2.53 -21.89 22.35
C ASN A 324 -2.76 -23.32 22.86
N LYS A 325 -3.47 -23.48 24.00
CA LYS A 325 -3.89 -24.79 24.53
C LYS A 325 -5.20 -25.29 23.91
N VAL A 326 -5.91 -24.46 23.19
CA VAL A 326 -7.22 -24.77 22.64
C VAL A 326 -7.09 -25.01 21.15
N GLN A 327 -7.24 -26.27 20.72
CA GLN A 327 -7.12 -26.74 19.34
C GLN A 327 -8.17 -26.06 18.43
N GLY A 328 -7.77 -25.52 17.29
CA GLY A 328 -8.67 -24.92 16.32
C GLY A 328 -7.96 -24.41 15.08
N THR A 329 -8.63 -24.46 13.94
CA THR A 329 -8.10 -24.18 12.59
C THR A 329 -7.95 -22.68 12.29
N GLY A 330 -8.65 -21.81 13.01
CA GLY A 330 -8.76 -20.38 12.65
C GLY A 330 -9.56 -20.12 11.37
N LEU A 331 -10.38 -21.09 10.95
CA LEU A 331 -11.25 -21.01 9.76
C LEU A 331 -12.72 -20.73 10.09
N GLY A 332 -13.08 -20.80 11.37
CA GLY A 332 -14.45 -20.62 11.86
C GLY A 332 -14.86 -19.17 12.08
#